data_c524a1c0f6a967d8de14b6813616b99e
#
_entry.id   c524a1c0f6a967d8de14b6813616b99e
#
_cell.length_a   1.000
_cell.length_b   1.000
_cell.length_c   1.000
_cell.angle_alpha   90.00
_cell.angle_beta   90.00
_cell.angle_gamma   90.00
#
_symmetry.space_group_name_H-M   'P 1'
#
loop_
_entity.id
_entity.type
_entity.pdbx_description
1 polymer ?
#
loop_
_entity_poly.entity_id
_entity_poly.type
_entity_poly.pdbx_seq_one_letter_code
_entity_poly.pdbx_strand_id
1 'polypeptide(L)'
;IFGQVEVTLKDASTSVCKTVWQTFSDYVADFTPEKVEEITSVSADALREAAITYATPIDPSTGYGNGGIQYMLAIEHACNSVQNSRICDLIVGITGNFDTPGGNRGATAATFDEEFAMMGSGLPMASADLWDKVLGVEDIPLLKHHGIWADSTAIWDACNNEGAPYPLYGGVCQSGDVMNMSNALWGWEGLKKLDFLLDIDLWHTPTSQLADILLPARHWLEVDCPRRSQGSGGMEGSHCKCVEPLGESWFDVDIII
;
A
#
# COMPACT_ATOMS: atom_id res chain seq x y z
N ILE A 1 23.79 19.45 -16.27
CA ILE A 1 22.91 18.32 -15.88
C ILE A 1 22.95 17.24 -16.97
N PHE A 2 22.98 17.61 -18.26
CA PHE A 2 23.09 16.68 -19.40
C PHE A 2 24.54 16.49 -19.81
N GLY A 3 24.82 15.39 -20.52
CA GLY A 3 26.06 15.12 -21.19
C GLY A 3 27.03 14.23 -20.45
N GLN A 4 28.28 14.36 -20.82
CA GLN A 4 29.40 13.60 -20.28
C GLN A 4 30.36 14.50 -19.51
N VAL A 5 31.00 13.98 -18.49
CA VAL A 5 31.96 14.69 -17.63
C VAL A 5 33.20 13.80 -17.49
N GLU A 6 34.38 14.38 -17.65
CA GLU A 6 35.62 13.71 -17.28
C GLU A 6 35.78 13.81 -15.74
N VAL A 7 36.00 12.69 -15.10
CA VAL A 7 36.24 12.61 -13.66
C VAL A 7 37.55 11.96 -13.38
N THR A 8 38.27 12.49 -12.41
CA THR A 8 39.52 11.88 -11.92
C THR A 8 39.17 10.89 -10.84
N LEU A 9 39.57 9.65 -11.02
CA LEU A 9 39.35 8.56 -10.07
C LEU A 9 40.37 8.60 -8.93
N LYS A 10 40.13 7.80 -7.90
CA LYS A 10 40.97 7.75 -6.69
C LYS A 10 42.41 7.32 -6.98
N ASP A 11 42.63 6.55 -8.03
CA ASP A 11 43.93 6.11 -8.50
C ASP A 11 44.62 7.10 -9.45
N ALA A 12 44.12 8.32 -9.53
CA ALA A 12 44.57 9.39 -10.41
C ALA A 12 44.35 9.13 -11.93
N SER A 13 43.70 8.05 -12.32
CA SER A 13 43.24 7.86 -13.71
C SER A 13 42.02 8.75 -14.02
N THR A 14 41.76 9.00 -15.30
CA THR A 14 40.57 9.74 -15.74
C THR A 14 39.60 8.81 -16.44
N SER A 15 38.30 9.08 -16.25
CA SER A 15 37.22 8.36 -16.92
C SER A 15 36.15 9.34 -17.38
N VAL A 16 35.58 9.09 -18.56
CA VAL A 16 34.45 9.86 -19.07
C VAL A 16 33.17 9.18 -18.58
N CYS A 17 32.43 9.89 -17.74
CA CYS A 17 31.17 9.41 -17.15
C CYS A 17 29.97 10.18 -17.73
N LYS A 18 28.88 9.49 -17.95
CA LYS A 18 27.57 10.14 -18.18
C LYS A 18 27.04 10.67 -16.85
N THR A 19 26.39 11.82 -16.90
CA THR A 19 25.60 12.26 -15.73
C THR A 19 24.43 11.30 -15.48
N VAL A 20 23.98 11.22 -14.24
CA VAL A 20 22.80 10.39 -13.89
C VAL A 20 21.58 10.80 -14.70
N TRP A 21 21.39 12.12 -14.86
CA TRP A 21 20.28 12.65 -15.65
C TRP A 21 20.35 12.26 -17.13
N GLN A 22 21.54 12.27 -17.73
CA GLN A 22 21.72 11.81 -19.11
C GLN A 22 21.41 10.32 -19.24
N THR A 23 21.88 9.50 -18.31
CA THR A 23 21.63 8.07 -18.32
C THR A 23 20.14 7.76 -18.18
N PHE A 24 19.44 8.48 -17.29
CA PHE A 24 18.01 8.36 -17.14
C PHE A 24 17.24 8.81 -18.38
N SER A 25 17.61 9.95 -18.94
CA SER A 25 16.98 10.49 -20.17
C SER A 25 17.14 9.53 -21.35
N ASP A 26 18.33 8.95 -21.51
CA ASP A 26 18.57 7.95 -22.55
C ASP A 26 17.68 6.72 -22.36
N TYR A 27 17.51 6.27 -21.12
CA TYR A 27 16.68 5.12 -20.80
C TYR A 27 15.19 5.38 -21.08
N VAL A 28 14.65 6.52 -20.66
CA VAL A 28 13.22 6.81 -20.84
C VAL A 28 12.88 7.19 -22.27
N ALA A 29 13.87 7.58 -23.10
CA ALA A 29 13.64 7.93 -24.47
C ALA A 29 13.02 6.80 -25.32
N ASP A 30 13.21 5.55 -24.89
CA ASP A 30 12.60 4.38 -25.55
C ASP A 30 11.10 4.24 -25.25
N PHE A 31 10.58 4.94 -24.27
CA PHE A 31 9.17 4.90 -23.86
C PHE A 31 8.43 6.14 -24.41
N THR A 32 8.32 6.22 -25.73
CA THR A 32 7.55 7.31 -26.35
C THR A 32 6.07 7.21 -25.99
N PRO A 33 5.32 8.32 -25.99
CA PRO A 33 3.87 8.27 -25.74
C PRO A 33 3.12 7.29 -26.64
N GLU A 34 3.55 7.13 -27.92
CA GLU A 34 2.96 6.19 -28.86
C GLU A 34 3.22 4.73 -28.45
N LYS A 35 4.43 4.43 -27.96
CA LYS A 35 4.74 3.11 -27.44
C LYS A 35 3.99 2.81 -26.14
N VAL A 36 3.79 3.81 -25.30
CA VAL A 36 2.97 3.66 -24.09
C VAL A 36 1.51 3.40 -24.46
N GLU A 37 0.97 4.08 -25.46
CA GLU A 37 -0.37 3.81 -25.99
C GLU A 37 -0.52 2.37 -26.48
N GLU A 38 0.47 1.86 -27.22
CA GLU A 38 0.48 0.44 -27.68
C GLU A 38 0.40 -0.55 -26.51
N ILE A 39 1.11 -0.26 -25.40
CA ILE A 39 1.19 -1.17 -24.24
C ILE A 39 -0.04 -1.05 -23.33
N THR A 40 -0.52 0.18 -23.11
CA THR A 40 -1.49 0.47 -22.05
C THR A 40 -2.89 0.79 -22.57
N SER A 41 -3.04 1.04 -23.85
CA SER A 41 -4.26 1.57 -24.49
C SER A 41 -4.66 2.99 -24.04
N VAL A 42 -3.80 3.69 -23.30
CA VAL A 42 -3.97 5.12 -23.00
C VAL A 42 -3.44 5.91 -24.17
N SER A 43 -4.26 6.80 -24.74
CA SER A 43 -3.84 7.54 -25.94
C SER A 43 -2.61 8.43 -25.69
N ALA A 44 -1.73 8.50 -26.67
CA ALA A 44 -0.52 9.32 -26.61
C ALA A 44 -0.81 10.79 -26.33
N ASP A 45 -1.92 11.31 -26.90
CA ASP A 45 -2.34 12.69 -26.69
C ASP A 45 -2.84 12.93 -25.27
N ALA A 46 -3.64 12.03 -24.71
CA ALA A 46 -4.07 12.12 -23.32
C ALA A 46 -2.89 12.06 -22.34
N LEU A 47 -1.89 11.21 -22.64
CA LEU A 47 -0.67 11.12 -21.83
C LEU A 47 0.13 12.44 -21.87
N ARG A 48 0.27 13.06 -23.06
CA ARG A 48 0.94 14.36 -23.20
C ARG A 48 0.18 15.47 -22.46
N GLU A 49 -1.14 15.51 -22.62
CA GLU A 49 -1.98 16.49 -21.94
C GLU A 49 -1.88 16.37 -20.43
N ALA A 50 -1.96 15.15 -19.88
CA ALA A 50 -1.81 14.89 -18.47
C ALA A 50 -0.44 15.34 -17.93
N ALA A 51 0.64 15.00 -18.64
CA ALA A 51 2.00 15.38 -18.26
C ALA A 51 2.18 16.91 -18.26
N ILE A 52 1.69 17.60 -19.28
CA ILE A 52 1.76 19.08 -19.37
C ILE A 52 0.92 19.71 -18.27
N THR A 53 -0.29 19.24 -18.06
CA THR A 53 -1.20 19.74 -17.02
C THR A 53 -0.58 19.61 -15.64
N TYR A 54 -0.03 18.43 -15.32
CA TYR A 54 0.61 18.17 -14.04
C TYR A 54 1.86 19.03 -13.81
N ALA A 55 2.68 19.23 -14.85
CA ALA A 55 3.93 19.98 -14.76
C ALA A 55 3.74 21.51 -14.86
N THR A 56 2.55 21.98 -15.26
CA THR A 56 2.31 23.43 -15.45
C THR A 56 1.81 24.06 -14.15
N PRO A 57 2.54 25.05 -13.59
CA PRO A 57 2.08 25.78 -12.41
C PRO A 57 0.75 26.47 -12.66
N ILE A 58 -0.17 26.39 -11.70
CA ILE A 58 -1.42 27.18 -11.73
C ILE A 58 -1.09 28.68 -11.58
N ASP A 59 -0.12 28.99 -10.72
CA ASP A 59 0.43 30.33 -10.58
C ASP A 59 1.89 30.34 -11.10
N PRO A 60 2.15 30.91 -12.29
CA PRO A 60 3.50 30.97 -12.85
C PRO A 60 4.51 31.72 -11.97
N SER A 61 4.06 32.55 -11.04
CA SER A 61 4.96 33.27 -10.14
C SER A 61 5.63 32.39 -9.10
N THR A 62 5.06 31.22 -8.82
CA THR A 62 5.62 30.24 -7.87
C THR A 62 6.73 29.40 -8.49
N GLY A 63 6.71 29.19 -9.82
CA GLY A 63 7.69 28.39 -10.52
C GLY A 63 7.59 26.87 -10.30
N TYR A 64 6.57 26.38 -9.61
CA TYR A 64 6.31 24.97 -9.38
C TYR A 64 4.85 24.59 -9.72
N GLY A 65 4.57 23.30 -9.90
CA GLY A 65 3.22 22.78 -10.11
C GLY A 65 2.41 22.80 -8.80
N ASN A 66 1.13 22.50 -8.90
CA ASN A 66 0.20 22.52 -7.77
C ASN A 66 -0.50 21.16 -7.59
N GLY A 67 0.17 20.10 -7.95
CA GLY A 67 -0.37 18.76 -7.89
C GLY A 67 0.49 17.82 -7.06
N GLY A 68 -0.15 16.87 -6.42
CA GLY A 68 0.49 15.71 -5.81
C GLY A 68 0.12 14.43 -6.55
N ILE A 69 0.93 13.40 -6.40
CA ILE A 69 0.61 12.05 -6.83
C ILE A 69 0.26 11.27 -5.58
N GLN A 70 -0.98 10.79 -5.52
CA GLN A 70 -1.41 9.86 -4.51
C GLN A 70 -1.59 8.49 -5.16
N TYR A 71 -0.94 7.50 -4.59
CA TYR A 71 -1.09 6.11 -4.99
C TYR A 71 -1.24 5.22 -3.77
N MET A 72 -1.92 4.10 -3.93
CA MET A 72 -2.06 3.12 -2.88
C MET A 72 -2.48 1.79 -3.48
N LEU A 73 -1.84 0.73 -3.04
CA LEU A 73 -2.07 -0.67 -3.31
C LEU A 73 -1.80 -1.14 -4.75
N ALA A 74 -2.25 -0.45 -5.79
CA ALA A 74 -2.06 -0.92 -7.17
C ALA A 74 -0.60 -0.83 -7.64
N ILE A 75 0.09 0.25 -7.30
CA ILE A 75 1.48 0.51 -7.72
C ILE A 75 2.45 -0.38 -6.95
N GLU A 76 2.26 -0.49 -5.64
CA GLU A 76 3.10 -1.27 -4.75
C GLU A 76 2.78 -2.76 -4.74
N HIS A 77 1.61 -3.19 -5.19
CA HIS A 77 1.22 -4.60 -5.30
C HIS A 77 1.58 -5.23 -6.65
N ALA A 78 2.62 -4.75 -7.29
CA ALA A 78 3.13 -5.26 -8.55
C ALA A 78 4.57 -5.75 -8.40
N CYS A 79 5.01 -6.63 -9.31
CA CYS A 79 6.39 -7.15 -9.31
C CYS A 79 7.45 -6.04 -9.34
N ASN A 80 7.13 -4.89 -9.94
CA ASN A 80 8.00 -3.72 -10.03
C ASN A 80 7.66 -2.63 -9.01
N SER A 81 7.04 -2.96 -7.89
CA SER A 81 6.51 -2.02 -6.90
C SER A 81 7.49 -0.90 -6.51
N VAL A 82 8.72 -1.24 -6.16
CA VAL A 82 9.75 -0.27 -5.78
C VAL A 82 10.06 0.71 -6.92
N GLN A 83 10.15 0.22 -8.14
CA GLN A 83 10.44 1.07 -9.31
C GLN A 83 9.23 1.95 -9.67
N ASN A 84 8.02 1.41 -9.56
CA ASN A 84 6.79 2.16 -9.78
C ASN A 84 6.67 3.33 -8.79
N SER A 85 6.89 3.08 -7.51
CA SER A 85 6.88 4.12 -6.47
C SER A 85 7.97 5.17 -6.71
N ARG A 86 9.20 4.74 -7.03
CA ARG A 86 10.31 5.66 -7.36
C ARG A 86 10.03 6.53 -8.57
N ILE A 87 9.33 6.03 -9.58
CA ILE A 87 8.95 6.84 -10.75
C ILE A 87 7.94 7.91 -10.35
N CYS A 88 6.98 7.61 -9.49
CA CYS A 88 6.06 8.61 -8.95
C CYS A 88 6.81 9.73 -8.21
N ASP A 89 7.73 9.36 -7.31
CA ASP A 89 8.55 10.33 -6.59
C ASP A 89 9.45 11.16 -7.53
N LEU A 90 9.98 10.52 -8.56
CA LEU A 90 10.79 11.20 -9.57
C LEU A 90 9.98 12.25 -10.35
N ILE A 91 8.75 11.91 -10.77
CA ILE A 91 7.85 12.85 -11.45
C ILE A 91 7.56 14.05 -10.55
N VAL A 92 7.25 13.81 -9.27
CA VAL A 92 7.07 14.89 -8.28
C VAL A 92 8.30 15.78 -8.18
N GLY A 93 9.49 15.17 -8.12
CA GLY A 93 10.76 15.90 -8.02
C GLY A 93 11.10 16.76 -9.25
N ILE A 94 10.98 16.19 -10.47
CA ILE A 94 11.34 16.90 -11.70
C ILE A 94 10.34 18.00 -12.09
N THR A 95 9.12 17.94 -11.60
CA THR A 95 8.09 18.95 -11.85
C THR A 95 8.01 20.02 -10.76
N GLY A 96 8.87 19.95 -9.73
CA GLY A 96 8.88 20.92 -8.63
C GLY A 96 7.70 20.81 -7.67
N ASN A 97 7.01 19.67 -7.64
CA ASN A 97 5.86 19.42 -6.79
C ASN A 97 6.22 18.83 -5.41
N PHE A 98 7.50 18.74 -5.08
CA PHE A 98 7.96 18.24 -3.79
C PHE A 98 7.99 19.35 -2.75
N ASP A 99 7.40 19.09 -1.58
CA ASP A 99 7.32 20.00 -0.42
C ASP A 99 6.74 21.39 -0.75
N THR A 100 5.77 21.41 -1.64
CA THR A 100 5.06 22.64 -2.05
C THR A 100 3.58 22.53 -1.68
N PRO A 101 2.85 23.66 -1.55
CA PRO A 101 1.41 23.63 -1.32
C PRO A 101 0.68 22.85 -2.41
N GLY A 102 -0.13 21.85 -2.02
CA GLY A 102 -0.83 20.96 -2.94
C GLY A 102 0.01 19.82 -3.53
N GLY A 103 1.33 19.86 -3.33
CA GLY A 103 2.25 18.81 -3.78
C GLY A 103 2.48 17.72 -2.74
N ASN A 104 3.40 16.81 -3.07
CA ASN A 104 3.82 15.76 -2.13
C ASN A 104 4.81 16.31 -1.09
N ARG A 105 4.59 15.98 0.17
CA ARG A 105 5.46 16.40 1.28
C ARG A 105 6.46 15.35 1.74
N GLY A 106 6.62 14.31 0.95
CA GLY A 106 7.45 13.17 1.32
C GLY A 106 6.72 12.17 2.23
N ALA A 107 7.39 11.08 2.53
CA ALA A 107 6.89 10.10 3.47
C ALA A 107 6.78 10.72 4.85
N THR A 108 5.60 10.66 5.43
CA THR A 108 5.39 11.07 6.81
C THR A 108 5.60 9.85 7.70
N ALA A 109 6.84 9.49 7.90
CA ALA A 109 7.25 8.39 8.77
C ALA A 109 6.65 8.47 10.17
N ALA A 110 6.43 9.68 10.66
CA ALA A 110 5.92 9.91 12.00
C ALA A 110 4.50 9.37 12.26
N THR A 111 3.65 9.30 11.23
CA THR A 111 2.31 8.69 11.38
C THR A 111 2.34 7.18 11.28
N PHE A 112 3.29 6.65 10.54
CA PHE A 112 3.46 5.21 10.40
C PHE A 112 4.04 4.61 11.67
N ASP A 113 5.02 5.27 12.29
CA ASP A 113 5.68 4.73 13.47
C ASP A 113 4.75 4.63 14.69
N GLU A 114 3.79 5.55 14.86
CA GLU A 114 2.89 5.50 16.01
C GLU A 114 1.69 4.58 15.78
N GLU A 115 1.11 4.53 14.58
CA GLU A 115 0.07 3.54 14.25
C GLU A 115 0.65 2.13 14.21
N PHE A 116 1.81 1.95 13.61
CA PHE A 116 2.51 0.67 13.64
C PHE A 116 3.09 0.36 15.02
N ALA A 117 3.46 1.33 15.81
CA ALA A 117 3.81 1.08 17.20
C ALA A 117 2.58 0.69 18.03
N MET A 118 1.40 1.16 17.70
CA MET A 118 0.15 0.73 18.35
C MET A 118 -0.37 -0.60 17.78
N MET A 119 -0.39 -0.79 16.47
CA MET A 119 -0.69 -2.07 15.83
C MET A 119 0.42 -3.08 16.07
N GLY A 120 1.65 -2.61 16.14
CA GLY A 120 2.85 -3.39 16.41
C GLY A 120 3.29 -3.37 17.85
N SER A 121 2.50 -2.87 18.79
CA SER A 121 2.84 -2.99 20.22
C SER A 121 2.92 -4.45 20.69
N GLY A 122 2.32 -5.35 19.94
CA GLY A 122 2.58 -6.79 20.09
C GLY A 122 3.86 -7.27 19.37
N LEU A 123 4.35 -6.56 18.34
CA LEU A 123 5.48 -7.00 17.55
C LEU A 123 6.83 -6.87 18.26
N PRO A 124 7.15 -5.77 18.98
CA PRO A 124 8.31 -5.72 19.84
C PRO A 124 8.26 -6.67 21.03
N MET A 125 7.05 -7.13 21.39
CA MET A 125 6.84 -8.12 22.46
C MET A 125 6.92 -9.56 21.94
N ALA A 126 6.88 -9.76 20.62
CA ALA A 126 7.10 -11.06 20.03
C ALA A 126 8.58 -11.39 20.09
N SER A 127 8.92 -12.54 20.67
CA SER A 127 10.29 -13.04 20.67
C SER A 127 10.76 -13.32 19.24
N ALA A 128 12.05 -13.19 18.99
CA ALA A 128 12.62 -13.37 17.65
C ALA A 128 12.28 -14.72 17.00
N ASP A 129 12.02 -15.73 17.79
CA ASP A 129 11.61 -17.06 17.35
C ASP A 129 10.15 -17.11 16.82
N LEU A 130 9.31 -16.14 17.16
CA LEU A 130 7.96 -16.03 16.61
C LEU A 130 7.99 -15.48 15.18
N TRP A 131 8.97 -14.67 14.85
CA TRP A 131 9.12 -14.13 13.50
C TRP A 131 9.43 -15.21 12.46
N ASP A 132 10.12 -16.25 12.88
CA ASP A 132 10.40 -17.41 12.04
C ASP A 132 9.19 -18.33 11.85
N LYS A 133 8.10 -18.08 12.57
CA LYS A 133 6.85 -18.85 12.52
C LYS A 133 5.72 -18.16 11.77
N VAL A 134 5.94 -16.97 11.23
CA VAL A 134 4.95 -16.28 10.40
C VAL A 134 4.64 -17.14 9.17
N LEU A 135 3.36 -17.34 8.90
CA LEU A 135 2.92 -18.13 7.73
C LEU A 135 3.45 -17.51 6.43
N GLY A 136 4.12 -18.31 5.63
CA GLY A 136 4.74 -17.91 4.37
C GLY A 136 6.17 -17.37 4.48
N VAL A 137 6.74 -17.23 5.69
CA VAL A 137 8.10 -16.69 5.87
C VAL A 137 9.19 -17.58 5.26
N GLU A 138 8.96 -18.87 5.14
CA GLU A 138 9.90 -19.80 4.52
C GLU A 138 10.07 -19.52 3.02
N ASP A 139 8.98 -19.21 2.33
CA ASP A 139 8.96 -18.92 0.90
C ASP A 139 9.23 -17.45 0.60
N ILE A 140 8.81 -16.56 1.50
CA ILE A 140 8.93 -15.11 1.37
C ILE A 140 9.66 -14.53 2.57
N PRO A 141 11.01 -14.65 2.63
CA PRO A 141 11.78 -14.22 3.81
C PRO A 141 11.65 -12.74 4.19
N LEU A 142 11.20 -11.89 3.25
CA LEU A 142 10.94 -10.47 3.52
C LEU A 142 9.78 -10.25 4.49
N LEU A 143 8.84 -11.18 4.62
CA LEU A 143 7.76 -11.12 5.62
C LEU A 143 8.31 -11.01 7.05
N LYS A 144 9.46 -11.61 7.32
CA LYS A 144 10.14 -11.50 8.60
C LYS A 144 10.49 -10.06 8.98
N HIS A 145 10.79 -9.22 8.00
CA HIS A 145 11.11 -7.81 8.22
C HIS A 145 9.88 -6.90 8.19
N HIS A 146 8.80 -7.36 7.60
CA HIS A 146 7.53 -6.63 7.56
C HIS A 146 6.66 -6.86 8.81
N GLY A 147 6.84 -7.97 9.46
CA GLY A 147 6.48 -8.27 10.84
C GLY A 147 5.02 -8.40 11.22
N ILE A 148 4.07 -8.04 10.39
CA ILE A 148 2.63 -8.03 10.73
C ILE A 148 1.76 -8.75 9.71
N TRP A 149 2.32 -9.16 8.61
CA TRP A 149 1.56 -9.75 7.52
C TRP A 149 2.00 -11.19 7.29
N ALA A 150 1.05 -12.10 7.28
CA ALA A 150 1.27 -13.44 6.74
C ALA A 150 0.92 -13.44 5.25
N ASP A 151 1.51 -14.34 4.50
CA ASP A 151 1.10 -14.56 3.12
C ASP A 151 -0.27 -15.22 3.05
N SER A 152 -1.17 -14.70 2.21
CA SER A 152 -2.55 -15.21 2.12
C SER A 152 -2.59 -16.67 1.63
N THR A 153 -1.72 -17.08 0.72
CA THR A 153 -1.70 -18.46 0.23
C THR A 153 -1.21 -19.42 1.31
N ALA A 154 -0.25 -19.02 2.12
CA ALA A 154 0.20 -19.77 3.28
C ALA A 154 -0.87 -19.88 4.38
N ILE A 155 -1.73 -18.85 4.52
CA ILE A 155 -2.91 -18.93 5.40
C ILE A 155 -3.87 -20.00 4.88
N TRP A 156 -4.13 -20.03 3.56
CA TRP A 156 -5.00 -21.04 2.97
C TRP A 156 -4.45 -22.47 3.12
N ASP A 157 -3.15 -22.65 2.98
CA ASP A 157 -2.48 -23.94 3.24
C ASP A 157 -2.64 -24.36 4.71
N ALA A 158 -2.51 -23.43 5.64
CA ALA A 158 -2.72 -23.69 7.05
C ALA A 158 -4.18 -24.07 7.38
N CYS A 159 -5.15 -23.39 6.79
CA CYS A 159 -6.57 -23.75 6.89
C CYS A 159 -6.87 -25.13 6.30
N ASN A 160 -6.19 -25.47 5.22
CA ASN A 160 -6.34 -26.76 4.53
C ASN A 160 -5.52 -27.91 5.16
N ASN A 161 -4.64 -27.60 6.13
CA ASN A 161 -3.66 -28.51 6.73
C ASN A 161 -2.67 -29.10 5.69
N GLU A 162 -2.29 -28.33 4.68
CA GLU A 162 -1.39 -28.74 3.62
C GLU A 162 -0.14 -27.86 3.59
N GLY A 163 1.02 -28.45 3.90
CA GLY A 163 2.33 -27.78 3.76
C GLY A 163 2.63 -26.65 4.74
N ALA A 164 1.72 -26.30 5.61
CA ALA A 164 1.92 -25.21 6.57
C ALA A 164 2.62 -25.70 7.85
N PRO A 165 3.39 -24.84 8.54
CA PRO A 165 4.11 -25.18 9.76
C PRO A 165 3.17 -25.51 10.93
N TYR A 166 1.92 -25.04 10.90
CA TYR A 166 0.87 -25.33 11.88
C TYR A 166 -0.53 -25.12 11.29
N PRO A 167 -1.55 -25.84 11.76
CA PRO A 167 -2.92 -25.69 11.31
C PRO A 167 -3.59 -24.46 11.94
N LEU A 168 -4.59 -23.92 11.25
CA LEU A 168 -5.54 -22.94 11.78
C LEU A 168 -6.89 -23.61 12.04
N TYR A 169 -7.47 -23.33 13.20
CA TYR A 169 -8.76 -23.91 13.63
C TYR A 169 -9.88 -22.87 13.69
N GLY A 170 -9.56 -21.62 13.88
CA GLY A 170 -10.54 -20.55 13.94
C GLY A 170 -10.02 -19.26 13.33
N GLY A 171 -10.94 -18.39 12.94
CA GLY A 171 -10.64 -17.09 12.36
C GLY A 171 -11.62 -16.01 12.77
N VAL A 172 -11.12 -14.79 12.80
CA VAL A 172 -11.93 -13.56 12.87
C VAL A 172 -11.58 -12.74 11.66
N CYS A 173 -12.55 -12.51 10.80
CA CYS A 173 -12.43 -11.58 9.69
C CYS A 173 -13.10 -10.27 10.10
N GLN A 174 -12.36 -9.18 9.99
CA GLN A 174 -12.87 -7.85 10.31
C GLN A 174 -12.56 -6.89 9.18
N SER A 175 -13.59 -6.21 8.69
CA SER A 175 -13.47 -5.15 7.69
C SER A 175 -12.78 -5.60 6.39
N GLY A 176 -13.00 -6.84 5.97
CA GLY A 176 -12.35 -7.36 4.78
C GLY A 176 -12.98 -8.60 4.19
N ASP A 177 -13.20 -8.57 2.89
CA ASP A 177 -13.61 -9.77 2.14
C ASP A 177 -12.35 -10.54 1.70
N VAL A 178 -11.94 -11.51 2.53
CA VAL A 178 -10.73 -12.31 2.25
C VAL A 178 -10.88 -13.20 1.01
N MET A 179 -12.08 -13.38 0.50
CA MET A 179 -12.32 -14.08 -0.77
C MET A 179 -11.92 -13.24 -2.00
N ASN A 180 -11.57 -11.97 -1.83
CA ASN A 180 -10.94 -11.14 -2.85
C ASN A 180 -9.40 -11.30 -2.91
N MET A 181 -8.82 -12.10 -2.03
CA MET A 181 -7.38 -12.35 -2.00
C MET A 181 -6.94 -13.40 -3.02
N SER A 182 -5.63 -13.58 -3.15
CA SER A 182 -5.02 -14.54 -4.06
C SER A 182 -5.49 -15.97 -3.76
N ASN A 183 -5.72 -16.75 -4.82
CA ASN A 183 -6.13 -18.15 -4.75
C ASN A 183 -7.43 -18.37 -3.94
N ALA A 184 -8.45 -17.56 -4.23
CA ALA A 184 -9.71 -17.54 -3.50
C ALA A 184 -10.42 -18.91 -3.43
N LEU A 185 -10.32 -19.75 -4.48
CA LEU A 185 -10.91 -21.09 -4.42
C LEU A 185 -10.27 -21.97 -3.34
N TRP A 186 -8.96 -21.89 -3.20
CA TRP A 186 -8.24 -22.60 -2.15
C TRP A 186 -8.56 -22.04 -0.76
N GLY A 187 -8.69 -20.72 -0.68
CA GLY A 187 -9.16 -20.03 0.52
C GLY A 187 -10.58 -20.45 0.92
N TRP A 188 -11.49 -20.55 -0.05
CA TRP A 188 -12.87 -20.99 0.19
C TRP A 188 -12.92 -22.42 0.79
N GLU A 189 -12.15 -23.34 0.23
CA GLU A 189 -12.08 -24.69 0.77
C GLU A 189 -11.38 -24.75 2.14
N GLY A 190 -10.41 -23.89 2.36
CA GLY A 190 -9.72 -23.76 3.66
C GLY A 190 -10.62 -23.21 4.75
N LEU A 191 -11.30 -22.11 4.49
CA LEU A 191 -12.20 -21.48 5.47
C LEU A 191 -13.35 -22.40 5.89
N LYS A 192 -13.84 -23.25 4.99
CA LYS A 192 -14.86 -24.27 5.31
C LYS A 192 -14.38 -25.35 6.29
N LYS A 193 -13.08 -25.50 6.47
CA LYS A 193 -12.46 -26.48 7.38
C LYS A 193 -12.18 -25.91 8.76
N LEU A 194 -12.32 -24.60 8.95
CA LEU A 194 -12.20 -23.99 10.28
C LEU A 194 -13.32 -24.50 11.20
N ASP A 195 -12.98 -24.69 12.45
CA ASP A 195 -13.96 -25.04 13.50
C ASP A 195 -14.86 -23.86 13.86
N PHE A 196 -14.40 -22.63 13.62
CA PHE A 196 -15.14 -21.41 13.87
C PHE A 196 -14.64 -20.24 13.01
N LEU A 197 -15.55 -19.50 12.40
CA LEU A 197 -15.29 -18.26 11.69
C LEU A 197 -16.28 -17.18 12.12
N LEU A 198 -15.75 -16.10 12.69
CA LEU A 198 -16.48 -14.86 12.96
C LEU A 198 -16.18 -13.85 11.84
N ASP A 199 -17.22 -13.24 11.26
CA ASP A 199 -17.08 -12.13 10.33
C ASP A 199 -17.73 -10.87 10.92
N ILE A 200 -17.03 -9.74 10.80
CA ILE A 200 -17.48 -8.41 11.23
C ILE A 200 -17.38 -7.49 10.03
N ASP A 201 -18.49 -7.22 9.38
CA ASP A 201 -18.50 -6.44 8.15
C ASP A 201 -19.76 -5.58 8.02
N LEU A 202 -19.69 -4.63 7.09
CA LEU A 202 -20.80 -3.74 6.68
C LEU A 202 -21.78 -4.45 5.73
N TRP A 203 -21.29 -5.42 4.99
CA TRP A 203 -21.97 -6.04 3.86
C TRP A 203 -21.94 -7.55 3.95
N HIS A 204 -22.92 -8.19 3.32
CA HIS A 204 -22.83 -9.61 3.03
C HIS A 204 -21.82 -9.85 1.91
N THR A 205 -20.68 -10.38 2.28
CA THR A 205 -19.56 -10.71 1.38
C THR A 205 -19.53 -12.21 1.07
N PRO A 206 -18.77 -12.67 0.08
CA PRO A 206 -18.46 -14.08 -0.06
C PRO A 206 -17.84 -14.70 1.19
N THR A 207 -17.00 -13.96 1.92
CA THR A 207 -16.43 -14.40 3.20
C THR A 207 -17.51 -14.63 4.24
N SER A 208 -18.45 -13.71 4.38
CA SER A 208 -19.54 -13.80 5.36
C SER A 208 -20.47 -15.00 5.14
N GLN A 209 -20.52 -15.54 3.91
CA GLN A 209 -21.29 -16.76 3.62
C GLN A 209 -20.68 -18.02 4.25
N LEU A 210 -19.41 -17.97 4.65
CA LEU A 210 -18.71 -19.06 5.31
C LEU A 210 -18.64 -18.88 6.84
N ALA A 211 -19.02 -17.70 7.35
CA ALA A 211 -18.95 -17.39 8.75
C ALA A 211 -20.03 -18.14 9.56
N ASP A 212 -19.67 -18.63 10.72
CA ASP A 212 -20.61 -19.17 11.71
C ASP A 212 -21.41 -18.06 12.38
N ILE A 213 -20.78 -16.91 12.59
CA ILE A 213 -21.40 -15.70 13.13
C ILE A 213 -21.00 -14.52 12.28
N LEU A 214 -21.98 -13.72 11.88
CA LEU A 214 -21.80 -12.42 11.23
C LEU A 214 -22.32 -11.33 12.17
N LEU A 215 -21.44 -10.37 12.50
CA LEU A 215 -21.78 -9.21 13.30
C LEU A 215 -21.78 -7.96 12.43
N PRO A 216 -22.86 -7.16 12.44
CA PRO A 216 -22.95 -5.97 11.63
C PRO A 216 -22.11 -4.84 12.22
N ALA A 217 -21.13 -4.37 11.49
CA ALA A 217 -20.32 -3.22 11.83
C ALA A 217 -21.02 -1.90 11.48
N ARG A 218 -20.67 -0.81 12.16
CA ARG A 218 -21.09 0.55 11.82
C ARG A 218 -20.28 1.09 10.66
N HIS A 219 -20.95 1.76 9.78
CA HIS A 219 -20.31 2.56 8.74
C HIS A 219 -19.60 3.77 9.37
N TRP A 220 -18.54 4.26 8.77
CA TRP A 220 -17.77 5.41 9.29
C TRP A 220 -18.61 6.70 9.47
N LEU A 221 -19.72 6.87 8.73
CA LEU A 221 -20.67 7.97 8.96
C LEU A 221 -21.52 7.83 10.23
N GLU A 222 -21.51 6.67 10.85
CA GLU A 222 -22.33 6.30 12.01
C GLU A 222 -21.55 6.29 13.32
N VAL A 223 -20.26 6.69 13.28
CA VAL A 223 -19.37 6.66 14.45
C VAL A 223 -18.70 7.99 14.72
N ASP A 224 -18.50 8.29 16.00
CA ASP A 224 -17.58 9.33 16.46
C ASP A 224 -16.28 8.66 16.87
N CYS A 225 -15.17 8.99 16.21
CA CYS A 225 -13.88 8.47 16.60
C CYS A 225 -12.75 9.46 16.31
N PRO A 226 -11.70 9.48 17.13
CA PRO A 226 -10.48 10.19 16.79
C PRO A 226 -9.86 9.52 15.56
N ARG A 227 -9.33 10.31 14.65
CA ARG A 227 -8.65 9.82 13.46
C ARG A 227 -7.32 10.48 13.28
N ARG A 228 -6.30 9.68 13.09
CA ARG A 228 -5.05 10.12 12.48
C ARG A 228 -5.12 9.83 10.99
N SER A 229 -4.85 10.82 10.18
CA SER A 229 -4.78 10.62 8.75
C SER A 229 -3.42 10.03 8.38
N GLN A 230 -3.42 8.89 7.72
CA GLN A 230 -2.20 8.36 7.13
C GLN A 230 -1.56 9.42 6.22
N GLY A 231 -0.28 9.67 6.43
CA GLY A 231 0.46 10.62 5.62
C GLY A 231 0.24 12.11 5.93
N SER A 232 -0.49 12.47 6.97
CA SER A 232 -0.81 13.88 7.26
C SER A 232 0.16 14.59 8.20
N GLY A 233 1.28 13.97 8.56
CA GLY A 233 2.38 14.64 9.24
C GLY A 233 1.99 15.40 10.51
N GLY A 234 1.29 14.75 11.45
CA GLY A 234 0.94 15.34 12.73
C GLY A 234 -0.40 16.07 12.76
N MET A 235 -1.23 15.93 11.73
CA MET A 235 -2.63 16.38 11.82
C MET A 235 -3.46 15.30 12.52
N GLU A 236 -4.05 15.69 13.64
CA GLU A 236 -5.08 14.90 14.32
C GLU A 236 -6.45 15.42 13.88
N GLY A 237 -7.35 14.50 13.62
CA GLY A 237 -8.72 14.79 13.25
C GLY A 237 -9.68 13.94 14.04
N SER A 238 -10.96 14.17 13.86
CA SER A 238 -12.01 13.29 14.33
C SER A 238 -13.03 13.05 13.22
N HIS A 239 -13.56 11.86 13.19
CA HIS A 239 -14.82 11.61 12.52
C HIS A 239 -15.93 12.00 13.47
N CYS A 240 -16.85 12.82 12.97
CA CYS A 240 -18.10 13.10 13.66
C CYS A 240 -19.21 12.32 12.99
N LYS A 241 -19.98 11.61 13.76
CA LYS A 241 -21.17 10.91 13.29
C LYS A 241 -22.08 11.86 12.51
N CYS A 242 -22.49 11.47 11.33
CA CYS A 242 -23.39 12.24 10.46
C CYS A 242 -24.80 11.68 10.41
N VAL A 243 -24.95 10.39 10.68
CA VAL A 243 -26.23 9.66 10.66
C VAL A 243 -26.32 8.73 11.85
N GLU A 244 -27.52 8.41 12.30
CA GLU A 244 -27.72 7.41 13.34
C GLU A 244 -27.41 6.01 12.81
N PRO A 245 -26.84 5.12 13.64
CA PRO A 245 -26.56 3.75 13.27
C PRO A 245 -27.82 3.00 12.87
N LEU A 246 -27.70 2.14 11.87
CA LEU A 246 -28.80 1.32 11.38
C LEU A 246 -28.89 0.00 12.13
N GLY A 247 -30.11 -0.36 12.54
CA GLY A 247 -30.39 -1.68 13.13
C GLY A 247 -29.59 -1.97 14.38
N GLU A 248 -28.98 -3.13 14.42
CA GLU A 248 -28.18 -3.63 15.55
C GLU A 248 -26.68 -3.50 15.31
N SER A 249 -26.27 -2.62 14.38
CA SER A 249 -24.85 -2.43 14.09
C SER A 249 -24.08 -1.80 15.26
N TRP A 250 -22.89 -2.31 15.50
CA TRP A 250 -21.99 -1.83 16.54
C TRP A 250 -20.68 -1.33 15.94
N PHE A 251 -20.04 -0.40 16.62
CA PHE A 251 -18.68 0.01 16.23
C PHE A 251 -17.73 -1.17 16.47
N ASP A 252 -16.87 -1.46 15.48
CA ASP A 252 -16.00 -2.65 15.52
C ASP A 252 -15.14 -2.72 16.77
N VAL A 253 -14.68 -1.58 17.28
CA VAL A 253 -13.92 -1.54 18.56
C VAL A 253 -14.79 -2.01 19.72
N ASP A 254 -16.06 -1.62 19.75
CA ASP A 254 -17.00 -2.05 20.81
C ASP A 254 -17.39 -3.54 20.69
N ILE A 255 -17.23 -4.10 19.48
CA ILE A 255 -17.47 -5.55 19.27
C ILE A 255 -16.31 -6.39 19.81
N ILE A 256 -15.08 -5.87 19.76
CA ILE A 256 -13.86 -6.62 20.08
C ILE A 256 -13.45 -6.47 21.56
N ILE A 257 -13.85 -5.38 22.21
CA ILE A 257 -13.57 -5.13 23.63
C ILE A 257 -14.61 -5.81 24.52
#